data_b21a487fc0144ccbb3b8b8a7f828b6fc
#
_entry.id   b21a487fc0144ccbb3b8b8a7f828b6fc
#
_cell.length_a   1.000
_cell.length_b   1.000
_cell.length_c   1.000
_cell.angle_alpha   90.00
_cell.angle_beta   90.00
_cell.angle_gamma   90.00
#
_symmetry.space_group_name_H-M   'P 1'
#
loop_
_entity.id
_entity.type
_entity.pdbx_description
1 polymer ?
#
loop_
_entity_poly.entity_id
_entity_poly.type
_entity_poly.pdbx_seq_one_letter_code
_entity_poly.pdbx_strand_id
1 'polypeptide(L)'
;QRAKMKKYILDLQVVSVEALSDKSVLLRLTDSKPLPEILPGQFVEVRVDHSPSTFLRRPISVNFVDNETNQLWLLVAMVGEGTRQLGKLHKEDTLNCIFPLGNSFSMPVHKEEKILLVGGGVGVAPLLYFGKCIYDFGAKPVFLLGARFSADLLELDLFKIYGRVYVTPEDGRS
;
A
#
# COMPACT_ATOMS: atom_id res chain seq x y z
N GLN A 1 -7.79 -18.49 21.30
CA GLN A 1 -8.74 -17.45 20.82
C GLN A 1 -7.93 -16.35 20.17
N ARG A 2 -7.99 -16.21 18.83
CA ARG A 2 -7.45 -15.03 18.15
C ARG A 2 -8.23 -13.82 18.66
N ALA A 3 -7.52 -12.86 19.29
CA ALA A 3 -8.11 -11.59 19.66
C ALA A 3 -8.73 -10.97 18.41
N LYS A 4 -10.01 -10.66 18.47
CA LYS A 4 -10.74 -10.05 17.34
C LYS A 4 -10.14 -8.66 17.13
N MET A 5 -9.43 -8.46 16.02
CA MET A 5 -8.78 -7.19 15.72
C MET A 5 -9.82 -6.08 15.58
N LYS A 6 -9.59 -4.96 16.27
CA LYS A 6 -10.51 -3.82 16.27
C LYS A 6 -10.45 -3.11 14.91
N LYS A 7 -11.61 -2.76 14.38
CA LYS A 7 -11.78 -1.98 13.16
C LYS A 7 -12.20 -0.57 13.52
N TYR A 8 -11.79 0.39 12.71
CA TYR A 8 -12.08 1.80 12.90
C TYR A 8 -12.70 2.39 11.64
N ILE A 9 -13.55 3.38 11.82
CA ILE A 9 -14.04 4.25 10.75
C ILE A 9 -13.50 5.63 11.06
N LEU A 10 -12.61 6.14 10.25
CA LEU A 10 -11.96 7.44 10.47
C LEU A 10 -11.98 8.28 9.20
N ASP A 11 -12.11 9.58 9.41
CA ASP A 11 -11.89 10.58 8.37
C ASP A 11 -10.43 11.00 8.39
N LEU A 12 -9.63 10.42 7.48
CA LEU A 12 -8.22 10.71 7.39
C LEU A 12 -7.97 11.93 6.52
N GLN A 13 -7.00 12.74 6.90
CA GLN A 13 -6.57 13.91 6.14
C GLN A 13 -5.57 13.51 5.06
N VAL A 14 -5.76 14.00 3.85
CA VAL A 14 -4.81 13.83 2.75
C VAL A 14 -3.61 14.75 2.97
N VAL A 15 -2.44 14.15 3.11
CA VAL A 15 -1.15 14.85 3.24
C VAL A 15 -0.62 15.20 1.86
N SER A 16 -0.68 14.26 0.93
CA SER A 16 -0.21 14.43 -0.44
C SER A 16 -0.88 13.44 -1.40
N VAL A 17 -0.95 13.85 -2.65
CA VAL A 17 -1.37 13.04 -3.79
C VAL A 17 -0.27 13.12 -4.82
N GLU A 18 0.40 12.01 -5.09
CA GLU A 18 1.54 11.95 -5.99
C GLU A 18 1.24 11.01 -7.15
N ALA A 19 1.23 11.54 -8.37
CA ALA A 19 1.11 10.72 -9.57
C ALA A 19 2.43 9.97 -9.81
N LEU A 20 2.40 8.63 -9.72
CA LEU A 20 3.56 7.80 -10.03
C LEU A 20 3.61 7.41 -11.50
N SER A 21 2.46 7.37 -12.15
CA SER A 21 2.27 7.19 -13.59
C SER A 21 0.95 7.84 -14.00
N ASP A 22 0.61 7.75 -15.28
CA ASP A 22 -0.71 8.18 -15.81
C ASP A 22 -1.87 7.29 -15.29
N LYS A 23 -1.55 6.13 -14.69
CA LYS A 23 -2.53 5.14 -14.21
C LYS A 23 -2.51 4.91 -12.71
N SER A 24 -1.59 5.52 -11.97
CA SER A 24 -1.42 5.24 -10.55
C SER A 24 -1.06 6.49 -9.76
N VAL A 25 -1.68 6.63 -8.60
CA VAL A 25 -1.38 7.69 -7.64
C VAL A 25 -1.05 7.11 -6.28
N LEU A 26 -0.16 7.76 -5.56
CA LEU A 26 0.15 7.47 -4.18
C LEU A 26 -0.52 8.50 -3.29
N LEU A 27 -1.44 8.04 -2.44
CA LEU A 27 -2.09 8.85 -1.42
C LEU A 27 -1.36 8.65 -0.09
N ARG A 28 -0.93 9.73 0.53
CA ARG A 28 -0.43 9.73 1.91
C ARG A 28 -1.47 10.37 2.80
N LEU A 29 -1.88 9.63 3.83
CA LEU A 29 -2.98 10.01 4.72
C LEU A 29 -2.47 10.07 6.16
N THR A 30 -3.07 10.92 6.96
CA THR A 30 -2.77 11.04 8.40
C THR A 30 -4.01 11.30 9.23
N ASP A 31 -3.85 11.27 10.54
CA ASP A 31 -4.85 11.70 11.51
C ASP A 31 -4.18 12.59 12.57
N SER A 32 -4.97 13.36 13.28
CA SER A 32 -4.52 14.16 14.44
C SER A 32 -4.09 13.30 15.62
N LYS A 33 -4.57 12.06 15.68
CA LYS A 33 -4.21 11.04 16.67
C LYS A 33 -3.33 9.96 16.05
N PRO A 34 -2.56 9.20 16.85
CA PRO A 34 -1.84 8.05 16.33
C PRO A 34 -2.77 7.10 15.58
N LEU A 35 -2.35 6.68 14.39
CA LEU A 35 -3.10 5.69 13.61
C LEU A 35 -3.18 4.36 14.35
N PRO A 36 -4.29 3.61 14.20
CA PRO A 36 -4.36 2.24 14.70
C PRO A 36 -3.22 1.37 14.16
N GLU A 37 -2.89 0.31 14.90
CA GLU A 37 -1.91 -0.67 14.42
C GLU A 37 -2.41 -1.33 13.14
N ILE A 38 -1.57 -1.32 12.11
CA ILE A 38 -1.83 -1.92 10.81
C ILE A 38 -0.73 -2.95 10.53
N LEU A 39 -1.13 -4.17 10.22
CA LEU A 39 -0.22 -5.26 9.91
C LEU A 39 -0.02 -5.40 8.39
N PRO A 40 1.16 -5.87 7.94
CA PRO A 40 1.41 -6.04 6.51
C PRO A 40 0.46 -7.07 5.88
N GLY A 41 -0.07 -6.76 4.71
CA GLY A 41 -1.06 -7.57 3.99
C GLY A 41 -2.50 -7.14 4.22
N GLN A 42 -2.76 -6.26 5.17
CA GLN A 42 -4.10 -5.72 5.41
C GLN A 42 -4.47 -4.66 4.37
N PHE A 43 -5.74 -4.33 4.32
CA PHE A 43 -6.31 -3.36 3.39
C PHE A 43 -7.24 -2.37 4.08
N VAL A 44 -7.64 -1.37 3.34
CA VAL A 44 -8.54 -0.29 3.75
C VAL A 44 -9.71 -0.26 2.78
N GLU A 45 -10.92 -0.06 3.28
CA GLU A 45 -12.06 0.29 2.45
C GLU A 45 -12.28 1.80 2.50
N VAL A 46 -12.07 2.47 1.37
CA VAL A 46 -12.24 3.92 1.23
C VAL A 46 -13.60 4.26 0.65
N ARG A 47 -14.24 5.30 1.18
CA ARG A 47 -15.45 5.87 0.61
C ARG A 47 -15.06 6.83 -0.51
N VAL A 48 -15.69 6.67 -1.65
CA VAL A 48 -15.49 7.56 -2.80
C VAL A 48 -16.57 8.63 -2.79
N ASP A 49 -16.20 9.83 -2.39
CA ASP A 49 -17.10 10.98 -2.39
C ASP A 49 -17.08 11.67 -3.79
N HIS A 50 -18.13 12.37 -4.13
CA HIS A 50 -18.29 13.10 -5.40
C HIS A 50 -18.27 12.21 -6.66
N SER A 51 -18.64 10.95 -6.52
CA SER A 51 -18.81 10.03 -7.64
C SER A 51 -20.25 9.49 -7.64
N PRO A 52 -21.17 10.08 -8.44
CA PRO A 52 -22.60 9.73 -8.41
C PRO A 52 -22.90 8.26 -8.73
N SER A 53 -22.03 7.60 -9.46
CA SER A 53 -22.17 6.20 -9.84
C SER A 53 -21.40 5.23 -8.95
N THR A 54 -20.63 5.70 -7.98
CA THR A 54 -19.82 4.86 -7.09
C THR A 54 -20.46 4.80 -5.72
N PHE A 55 -21.33 3.81 -5.50
CA PHE A 55 -22.06 3.63 -4.23
C PHE A 55 -21.27 2.82 -3.20
N LEU A 56 -20.42 1.92 -3.66
CA LEU A 56 -19.67 1.03 -2.79
C LEU A 56 -18.27 1.57 -2.49
N ARG A 57 -17.79 1.29 -1.27
CA ARG A 57 -16.41 1.54 -0.91
C ARG A 57 -15.46 0.75 -1.82
N ARG A 58 -14.24 1.23 -1.96
CA ARG A 58 -13.18 0.57 -2.72
C ARG A 58 -12.14 -0.01 -1.77
N PRO A 59 -11.82 -1.31 -1.92
CA PRO A 59 -10.74 -1.93 -1.16
C PRO A 59 -9.38 -1.54 -1.77
N ILE A 60 -8.50 -1.01 -0.95
CA ILE A 60 -7.14 -0.65 -1.34
C ILE A 60 -6.17 -1.28 -0.36
N SER A 61 -5.21 -2.05 -0.86
CA SER A 61 -4.16 -2.62 -0.03
C SER A 61 -3.31 -1.54 0.62
N VAL A 62 -2.93 -1.74 1.87
CA VAL A 62 -1.98 -0.87 2.54
C VAL A 62 -0.62 -1.00 1.85
N ASN A 63 -0.13 0.11 1.31
CA ASN A 63 1.17 0.17 0.65
C ASN A 63 2.30 0.33 1.66
N PHE A 64 2.16 1.25 2.61
CA PHE A 64 3.16 1.56 3.61
C PHE A 64 2.53 2.20 4.85
N VAL A 65 3.18 2.05 5.98
CA VAL A 65 2.87 2.76 7.22
C VAL A 65 4.15 3.38 7.74
N ASP A 66 4.15 4.70 7.87
CA ASP A 66 5.24 5.46 8.46
C ASP A 66 4.84 5.94 9.85
N ASN A 67 5.36 5.28 10.88
CA ASN A 67 5.03 5.60 12.25
C ASN A 67 5.69 6.91 12.72
N GLU A 68 6.80 7.32 12.13
CA GLU A 68 7.47 8.57 12.50
C GLU A 68 6.65 9.79 12.10
N THR A 69 6.04 9.74 10.91
CA THR A 69 5.20 10.82 10.39
C THR A 69 3.71 10.58 10.60
N ASN A 70 3.35 9.46 11.22
CA ASN A 70 1.96 9.03 11.43
C ASN A 70 1.17 8.99 10.11
N GLN A 71 1.72 8.32 9.10
CA GLN A 71 1.12 8.26 7.77
C GLN A 71 0.76 6.84 7.35
N LEU A 72 -0.37 6.73 6.69
CA LEU A 72 -0.81 5.57 5.93
C LEU A 72 -0.72 5.88 4.43
N TRP A 73 -0.05 5.03 3.68
CA TRP A 73 0.10 5.19 2.23
C TRP A 73 -0.75 4.17 1.49
N LEU A 74 -1.50 4.67 0.52
CA LEU A 74 -2.34 3.88 -0.38
C LEU A 74 -1.90 4.11 -1.82
N LEU A 75 -1.49 3.04 -2.48
CA LEU A 75 -1.17 3.08 -3.92
C LEU A 75 -2.43 2.69 -4.70
N VAL A 76 -2.99 3.65 -5.41
CA VAL A 76 -4.28 3.51 -6.10
C VAL A 76 -4.05 3.38 -7.60
N ALA A 77 -4.43 2.23 -8.18
CA ALA A 77 -4.52 2.06 -9.63
C ALA A 77 -5.87 2.64 -10.11
N MET A 78 -5.81 3.62 -11.01
CA MET A 78 -6.98 4.33 -11.52
C MET A 78 -7.63 3.53 -12.67
N VAL A 79 -8.23 2.41 -12.35
CA VAL A 79 -8.82 1.47 -13.33
C VAL A 79 -10.30 1.67 -13.58
N GLY A 80 -11.00 2.42 -12.73
CA GLY A 80 -12.42 2.68 -12.84
C GLY A 80 -12.78 4.10 -12.41
N GLU A 81 -14.06 4.46 -12.49
CA GLU A 81 -14.53 5.80 -12.13
C GLU A 81 -14.21 6.15 -10.68
N GLY A 82 -14.50 5.25 -9.74
CA GLY A 82 -14.24 5.49 -8.32
C GLY A 82 -12.77 5.71 -8.02
N THR A 83 -11.88 4.90 -8.56
CA THR A 83 -10.43 5.04 -8.34
C THR A 83 -9.87 6.26 -9.07
N ARG A 84 -10.40 6.64 -10.22
CA ARG A 84 -10.05 7.92 -10.88
C ARG A 84 -10.46 9.13 -10.03
N GLN A 85 -11.61 9.04 -9.35
CA GLN A 85 -12.05 10.10 -8.43
C GLN A 85 -11.10 10.25 -7.24
N LEU A 86 -10.57 9.14 -6.72
CA LEU A 86 -9.54 9.18 -5.66
C LEU A 86 -8.28 9.91 -6.13
N GLY A 87 -7.90 9.78 -7.38
CA GLY A 87 -6.78 10.49 -7.99
C GLY A 87 -6.95 12.00 -8.09
N LYS A 88 -8.17 12.50 -7.92
CA LYS A 88 -8.50 13.95 -7.94
C LYS A 88 -8.48 14.60 -6.56
N LEU A 89 -8.19 13.85 -5.50
CA LEU A 89 -8.04 14.40 -4.16
C LEU A 89 -6.87 15.38 -4.10
N HIS A 90 -6.98 16.33 -3.19
CA HIS A 90 -5.95 17.34 -2.93
C HIS A 90 -5.50 17.27 -1.49
N LYS A 91 -4.34 17.86 -1.23
CA LYS A 91 -3.87 18.07 0.14
C LYS A 91 -4.95 18.73 0.98
N GLU A 92 -5.12 18.23 2.21
CA GLU A 92 -6.11 18.65 3.20
C GLU A 92 -7.55 18.20 2.93
N ASP A 93 -7.83 17.55 1.81
CA ASP A 93 -9.09 16.84 1.65
C ASP A 93 -9.18 15.71 2.69
N THR A 94 -10.41 15.29 2.96
CA THR A 94 -10.72 14.21 3.88
C THR A 94 -11.11 12.95 3.11
N LEU A 95 -10.58 11.80 3.53
CA LEU A 95 -10.93 10.50 3.00
C LEU A 95 -11.45 9.60 4.12
N ASN A 96 -12.72 9.19 4.03
CA ASN A 96 -13.31 8.28 5.02
C ASN A 96 -12.86 6.85 4.76
N CYS A 97 -12.24 6.24 5.75
CA CYS A 97 -11.61 4.93 5.67
C CYS A 97 -12.12 3.99 6.75
N ILE A 98 -12.36 2.73 6.39
CA ILE A 98 -12.56 1.63 7.32
C ILE A 98 -11.29 0.77 7.32
N PHE A 99 -10.63 0.63 8.44
CA PHE A 99 -9.37 -0.11 8.57
C PHE A 99 -9.00 -0.44 10.02
N PRO A 100 -8.05 -1.35 10.28
CA PRO A 100 -7.47 -2.29 9.31
C PRO A 100 -8.42 -3.44 9.00
N LEU A 101 -8.37 -3.96 7.79
CA LEU A 101 -9.19 -5.07 7.32
C LEU A 101 -8.31 -6.21 6.77
N GLY A 102 -8.82 -7.43 6.85
CA GLY A 102 -8.13 -8.61 6.35
C GLY A 102 -7.08 -9.18 7.30
N ASN A 103 -6.46 -10.25 6.85
CA ASN A 103 -5.43 -10.96 7.61
C ASN A 103 -4.05 -10.41 7.24
N SER A 104 -3.12 -10.47 8.21
CA SER A 104 -1.72 -10.15 7.94
C SER A 104 -1.02 -11.27 7.18
N PHE A 105 0.02 -10.91 6.43
CA PHE A 105 1.01 -11.88 5.99
C PHE A 105 1.71 -12.53 7.18
N SER A 106 2.20 -13.75 6.97
CA SER A 106 2.98 -14.43 8.01
C SER A 106 4.38 -13.84 8.08
N MET A 107 4.76 -13.37 9.27
CA MET A 107 6.12 -12.89 9.53
C MET A 107 7.10 -14.06 9.67
N PRO A 108 8.38 -13.89 9.34
CA PRO A 108 9.41 -14.88 9.62
C PRO A 108 9.51 -15.12 11.13
N VAL A 109 9.87 -16.34 11.49
CA VAL A 109 10.09 -16.74 12.90
C VAL A 109 11.54 -16.49 13.29
N HIS A 110 12.49 -16.69 12.36
CA HIS A 110 13.91 -16.51 12.56
C HIS A 110 14.51 -15.48 11.61
N LYS A 111 15.51 -14.74 12.09
CA LYS A 111 16.19 -13.70 11.29
C LYS A 111 17.00 -14.25 10.13
N GLU A 112 17.39 -15.52 10.21
CA GLU A 112 18.17 -16.23 9.19
C GLU A 112 17.32 -16.79 8.05
N GLU A 113 16.00 -16.70 8.16
CA GLU A 113 15.11 -17.16 7.10
C GLU A 113 15.32 -16.35 5.81
N LYS A 114 15.39 -17.08 4.71
CA LYS A 114 15.44 -16.48 3.37
C LYS A 114 14.02 -16.24 2.90
N ILE A 115 13.68 -14.98 2.66
CA ILE A 115 12.31 -14.56 2.34
C ILE A 115 12.31 -13.97 0.94
N LEU A 116 11.56 -14.60 0.04
CA LEU A 116 11.32 -14.08 -1.29
C LEU A 116 9.89 -13.56 -1.39
N LEU A 117 9.76 -12.28 -1.70
CA LEU A 117 8.48 -11.61 -1.95
C LEU A 117 8.28 -11.43 -3.45
N VAL A 118 7.22 -12.03 -3.97
CA VAL A 118 6.92 -12.01 -5.41
C VAL A 118 5.60 -11.27 -5.64
N GLY A 119 5.62 -10.30 -6.52
CA GLY A 119 4.42 -9.56 -6.90
C GLY A 119 4.51 -9.00 -8.30
N GLY A 120 3.34 -8.80 -8.91
CA GLY A 120 3.21 -8.18 -10.22
C GLY A 120 1.99 -7.27 -10.30
N GLY A 121 2.07 -6.23 -11.11
CA GLY A 121 1.01 -5.25 -11.24
C GLY A 121 0.66 -4.61 -9.90
N VAL A 122 -0.64 -4.54 -9.58
CA VAL A 122 -1.12 -3.99 -8.29
C VAL A 122 -0.73 -4.85 -7.08
N GLY A 123 -0.37 -6.11 -7.28
CA GLY A 123 0.09 -7.01 -6.22
C GLY A 123 1.44 -6.62 -5.62
N VAL A 124 2.16 -5.71 -6.25
CA VAL A 124 3.42 -5.14 -5.74
C VAL A 124 3.17 -4.20 -4.54
N ALA A 125 2.06 -3.49 -4.54
CA ALA A 125 1.75 -2.45 -3.55
C ALA A 125 1.89 -2.93 -2.08
N PRO A 126 1.29 -4.06 -1.66
CA PRO A 126 1.37 -4.51 -0.26
C PRO A 126 2.75 -5.04 0.14
N LEU A 127 3.64 -5.32 -0.81
CA LEU A 127 4.95 -5.90 -0.52
C LEU A 127 5.93 -4.88 0.06
N LEU A 128 5.74 -3.59 -0.17
CA LEU A 128 6.64 -2.57 0.37
C LEU A 128 6.58 -2.53 1.90
N TYR A 129 5.40 -2.43 2.47
CA TYR A 129 5.25 -2.43 3.93
C TYR A 129 5.65 -3.78 4.54
N PHE A 130 5.33 -4.89 3.87
CA PHE A 130 5.76 -6.20 4.32
C PHE A 130 7.30 -6.31 4.34
N GLY A 131 7.97 -5.84 3.30
CA GLY A 131 9.43 -5.78 3.24
C GLY A 131 10.03 -4.94 4.37
N LYS A 132 9.44 -3.78 4.66
CA LYS A 132 9.85 -2.95 5.81
C LYS A 132 9.70 -3.71 7.13
N CYS A 133 8.59 -4.37 7.36
CA CYS A 133 8.36 -5.13 8.59
C CYS A 133 9.36 -6.27 8.76
N ILE A 134 9.69 -6.98 7.68
CA ILE A 134 10.70 -8.03 7.66
C ILE A 134 12.10 -7.45 7.98
N TYR A 135 12.44 -6.34 7.35
CA TYR A 135 13.69 -5.64 7.57
C TYR A 135 13.83 -5.17 9.02
N ASP A 136 12.78 -4.56 9.58
CA ASP A 136 12.76 -4.09 10.97
C ASP A 136 12.85 -5.26 11.97
N PHE A 137 12.33 -6.42 11.62
CA PHE A 137 12.50 -7.66 12.39
C PHE A 137 13.96 -8.14 12.41
N GLY A 138 14.78 -7.73 11.45
CA GLY A 138 16.19 -8.09 11.31
C GLY A 138 16.48 -9.17 10.28
N ALA A 139 15.48 -9.60 9.52
CA ALA A 139 15.65 -10.48 8.38
C ALA A 139 15.90 -9.69 7.10
N LYS A 140 16.27 -10.37 6.02
CA LYS A 140 16.61 -9.74 4.73
C LYS A 140 15.64 -10.22 3.65
N PRO A 141 14.63 -9.43 3.28
CA PRO A 141 13.75 -9.79 2.20
C PRO A 141 14.45 -9.64 0.84
N VAL A 142 14.04 -10.45 -0.11
CA VAL A 142 14.38 -10.32 -1.53
C VAL A 142 13.08 -10.12 -2.29
N PHE A 143 13.04 -9.14 -3.18
CA PHE A 143 11.86 -8.82 -3.98
C PHE A 143 12.06 -9.27 -5.42
N LEU A 144 11.07 -9.98 -5.94
CA LEU A 144 10.93 -10.27 -7.36
C LEU A 144 9.66 -9.57 -7.86
N LEU A 145 9.83 -8.48 -8.58
CA LEU A 145 8.76 -7.59 -9.02
C LEU A 145 8.58 -7.71 -10.53
N GLY A 146 7.38 -8.10 -10.94
CA GLY A 146 6.98 -8.19 -12.34
C GLY A 146 6.13 -7.00 -12.74
N ALA A 147 6.36 -6.48 -13.94
CA ALA A 147 5.52 -5.48 -14.56
C ALA A 147 5.44 -5.72 -16.06
N ARG A 148 4.29 -5.39 -16.63
CA ARG A 148 4.06 -5.49 -18.06
C ARG A 148 5.01 -4.60 -18.85
N PHE A 149 5.32 -3.44 -18.25
CA PHE A 149 6.32 -2.49 -18.76
C PHE A 149 7.17 -2.00 -17.60
N SER A 150 8.41 -1.71 -17.83
CA SER A 150 9.33 -1.17 -16.82
C SER A 150 8.80 0.12 -16.17
N ALA A 151 8.02 0.92 -16.91
CA ALA A 151 7.36 2.11 -16.40
C ALA A 151 6.28 1.81 -15.33
N ASP A 152 5.77 0.58 -15.25
CA ASP A 152 4.81 0.17 -14.24
C ASP A 152 5.48 -0.24 -12.90
N LEU A 153 6.80 -0.25 -12.84
CA LEU A 153 7.56 -0.58 -11.65
C LEU A 153 7.70 0.65 -10.77
N LEU A 154 6.68 0.85 -9.96
CA LEU A 154 6.56 1.97 -9.06
C LEU A 154 7.32 1.71 -7.75
N GLU A 155 7.87 2.77 -7.16
CA GLU A 155 8.50 2.73 -5.84
C GLU A 155 9.78 1.86 -5.75
N LEU A 156 10.45 1.57 -6.87
CA LEU A 156 11.66 0.73 -6.88
C LEU A 156 12.73 1.18 -5.88
N ASP A 157 12.97 2.48 -5.79
CA ASP A 157 13.99 3.04 -4.88
C ASP A 157 13.62 2.78 -3.42
N LEU A 158 12.34 2.79 -3.08
CA LEU A 158 11.86 2.46 -1.74
C LEU A 158 12.07 0.97 -1.41
N PHE A 159 11.77 0.08 -2.35
CA PHE A 159 12.02 -1.35 -2.17
C PHE A 159 13.51 -1.65 -1.93
N LYS A 160 14.39 -0.96 -2.64
CA LYS A 160 15.85 -1.13 -2.51
C LYS A 160 16.39 -0.75 -1.14
N ILE A 161 15.68 0.08 -0.37
CA ILE A 161 16.03 0.41 1.01
C ILE A 161 15.99 -0.84 1.90
N TYR A 162 15.01 -1.72 1.66
CA TYR A 162 14.72 -2.86 2.54
C TYR A 162 15.32 -4.18 2.10
N GLY A 163 15.65 -4.32 0.82
CA GLY A 163 16.21 -5.57 0.32
C GLY A 163 16.66 -5.51 -1.12
N ARG A 164 17.17 -6.63 -1.60
CA ARG A 164 17.58 -6.78 -2.99
C ARG A 164 16.35 -6.90 -3.88
N VAL A 165 16.35 -6.20 -5.01
CA VAL A 165 15.23 -6.14 -5.95
C VAL A 165 15.63 -6.72 -7.29
N TYR A 166 14.86 -7.68 -7.76
CA TYR A 166 14.92 -8.22 -9.12
C TYR A 166 13.63 -7.84 -9.85
N VAL A 167 13.79 -7.43 -11.09
CA VAL A 167 12.68 -6.97 -11.93
C VAL A 167 12.55 -7.88 -13.15
N THR A 168 11.32 -8.30 -13.43
CA THR A 168 11.00 -9.11 -14.62
C THR A 168 9.95 -8.39 -15.46
N PRO A 169 10.34 -7.52 -16.40
CA PRO A 169 9.39 -6.94 -17.34
C PRO A 169 8.87 -8.00 -18.31
N GLU A 170 7.57 -7.99 -18.61
CA GLU A 170 6.95 -8.94 -19.55
C GLU A 170 7.35 -8.69 -21.02
N ASP A 171 7.90 -7.52 -21.33
CA ASP A 171 8.27 -7.16 -22.69
C ASP A 171 9.64 -7.73 -23.16
N GLY A 172 10.26 -8.57 -22.32
CA GLY A 172 11.51 -9.25 -22.65
C GLY A 172 12.72 -8.32 -22.88
N ARG A 173 12.61 -7.04 -22.52
CA ARG A 173 13.71 -6.09 -22.53
C ARG A 173 14.34 -6.04 -21.16
N SER A 174 15.44 -6.71 -21.01
CA SER A 174 16.32 -6.63 -19.84
C SER A 174 17.22 -5.42 -19.92
#